data_de4b3fbb4e5b5b633a0360f72c89ac12
#
_entry.id   de4b3fbb4e5b5b633a0360f72c89ac12
#
_cell.length_a   1.000
_cell.length_b   1.000
_cell.length_c   1.000
_cell.angle_alpha   90.00
_cell.angle_beta   90.00
_cell.angle_gamma   90.00
#
_symmetry.space_group_name_H-M   'P 1'
#
loop_
_entity.id
_entity.type
_entity.pdbx_description
1 polymer ?
#
loop_
_entity_poly.entity_id
_entity_poly.type
_entity_poly.pdbx_seq_one_letter_code
_entity_poly.pdbx_strand_id
1 'polypeptide(L)'
;HQLLKAIPKDAQVIFVGDQDQLPPVGPGQVLKDLLASKRIPTVELVDIYRQSEGSSIIELAHEMKQGSVPATLTAKTKDRSFIKATTEQIPKVVEQVLKAALSKGQSIREIQVLAPMYRGPAGIDALNKMIQEMVNPNTDGTRKETTFGDTIYRIGDKVLQLVNQPESNVFNGDMGEVVAIFRANETVEKKEMLVVS
;
A
#
# COMPACT_ATOMS: atom_id res chain seq x y z
N HIS A 1 -16.94 -2.21 -22.95
CA HIS A 1 -17.63 -2.34 -24.23
C HIS A 1 -16.94 -3.34 -25.17
N GLN A 2 -15.63 -3.23 -25.44
CA GLN A 2 -14.87 -4.15 -26.28
C GLN A 2 -14.92 -5.59 -25.73
N LEU A 3 -14.71 -5.78 -24.43
CA LEU A 3 -14.80 -7.07 -23.78
C LEU A 3 -16.14 -7.75 -24.04
N LEU A 4 -17.25 -7.04 -23.78
CA LEU A 4 -18.60 -7.59 -23.96
C LEU A 4 -18.93 -7.95 -25.42
N LYS A 5 -18.28 -7.32 -26.40
CA LYS A 5 -18.41 -7.69 -27.81
C LYS A 5 -17.63 -8.96 -28.17
N ALA A 6 -16.56 -9.23 -27.46
CA ALA A 6 -15.68 -10.37 -27.72
C ALA A 6 -16.14 -11.65 -27.01
N ILE A 7 -17.02 -11.53 -26.01
CA ILE A 7 -17.54 -12.69 -25.26
C ILE A 7 -18.56 -13.45 -26.12
N PRO A 8 -18.47 -14.78 -26.23
CA PRO A 8 -19.48 -15.62 -26.88
C PRO A 8 -20.87 -15.43 -26.25
N LYS A 9 -21.92 -15.57 -27.06
CA LYS A 9 -23.29 -15.30 -26.61
C LYS A 9 -23.81 -16.28 -25.53
N ASP A 10 -23.23 -17.45 -25.47
CA ASP A 10 -23.54 -18.54 -24.52
C ASP A 10 -22.62 -18.56 -23.29
N ALA A 11 -21.67 -17.61 -23.22
CA ALA A 11 -20.78 -17.53 -22.08
C ALA A 11 -21.46 -16.91 -20.85
N GLN A 12 -21.25 -17.51 -19.70
CA GLN A 12 -21.59 -16.93 -18.40
C GLN A 12 -20.47 -15.98 -17.96
N VAL A 13 -20.84 -14.75 -17.55
CA VAL A 13 -19.90 -13.75 -17.09
C VAL A 13 -20.18 -13.41 -15.64
N ILE A 14 -19.15 -13.50 -14.80
CA ILE A 14 -19.24 -13.12 -13.39
C ILE A 14 -18.30 -11.94 -13.18
N PHE A 15 -18.85 -10.82 -12.70
CA PHE A 15 -18.07 -9.64 -12.28
C PHE A 15 -17.83 -9.73 -10.78
N VAL A 16 -16.56 -9.63 -10.38
CA VAL A 16 -16.15 -9.62 -8.97
C VAL A 16 -15.39 -8.34 -8.70
N GLY A 17 -15.72 -7.65 -7.63
CA GLY A 17 -15.03 -6.43 -7.23
C GLY A 17 -15.69 -5.76 -6.04
N ASP A 18 -15.14 -4.61 -5.65
CA ASP A 18 -15.62 -3.81 -4.53
C ASP A 18 -15.86 -2.37 -5.02
N GLN A 19 -17.13 -1.96 -5.02
CA GLN A 19 -17.54 -0.62 -5.48
C GLN A 19 -17.12 0.51 -4.55
N ASP A 20 -16.74 0.19 -3.31
CA ASP A 20 -16.38 1.15 -2.25
C ASP A 20 -14.86 1.37 -2.18
N GLN A 21 -14.06 0.57 -2.90
CA GLN A 21 -12.64 0.82 -3.09
C GLN A 21 -12.39 2.01 -4.03
N LEU A 22 -11.13 2.47 -4.09
CA LEU A 22 -10.75 3.56 -4.96
C LEU A 22 -11.20 3.29 -6.41
N PRO A 23 -11.82 4.27 -7.07
CA PRO A 23 -12.25 4.10 -8.46
C PRO A 23 -11.04 3.92 -9.39
N PRO A 24 -11.25 3.30 -10.58
CA PRO A 24 -10.21 3.20 -11.58
C PRO A 24 -9.75 4.60 -12.01
N VAL A 25 -8.46 4.72 -12.37
CA VAL A 25 -7.92 5.96 -12.94
C VAL A 25 -8.50 6.16 -14.34
N GLY A 26 -9.28 7.23 -14.52
CA GLY A 26 -9.95 7.54 -15.78
C GLY A 26 -11.47 7.69 -15.64
N PRO A 27 -12.18 7.98 -16.74
CA PRO A 27 -13.63 8.18 -16.71
C PRO A 27 -14.39 6.87 -16.56
N GLY A 28 -15.45 6.90 -15.72
CA GLY A 28 -16.40 5.81 -15.54
C GLY A 28 -16.13 4.96 -14.30
N GLN A 29 -17.21 4.35 -13.80
CA GLN A 29 -17.22 3.46 -12.64
C GLN A 29 -18.05 2.22 -12.99
N VAL A 30 -17.55 1.41 -13.92
CA VAL A 30 -18.32 0.31 -14.55
C VAL A 30 -19.01 -0.59 -13.54
N LEU A 31 -18.33 -1.07 -12.50
CA LEU A 31 -18.94 -1.95 -11.49
C LEU A 31 -20.08 -1.24 -10.74
N LYS A 32 -19.84 -0.02 -10.29
CA LYS A 32 -20.85 0.78 -9.59
C LYS A 32 -22.07 1.07 -10.47
N ASP A 33 -21.84 1.39 -11.74
CA ASP A 33 -22.91 1.65 -12.71
C ASP A 33 -23.72 0.38 -12.99
N LEU A 34 -23.08 -0.79 -13.12
CA LEU A 34 -23.74 -2.07 -13.28
C LEU A 34 -24.62 -2.41 -12.06
N LEU A 35 -24.10 -2.23 -10.85
CA LEU A 35 -24.85 -2.43 -9.60
C LEU A 35 -26.03 -1.46 -9.49
N ALA A 36 -25.82 -0.19 -9.76
CA ALA A 36 -26.86 0.85 -9.73
C ALA A 36 -27.98 0.60 -10.74
N SER A 37 -27.67 -0.04 -11.87
CA SER A 37 -28.67 -0.37 -12.90
C SER A 37 -29.74 -1.36 -12.42
N LYS A 38 -29.43 -2.17 -11.41
CA LYS A 38 -30.29 -3.27 -10.88
C LYS A 38 -30.78 -4.26 -11.93
N ARG A 39 -30.10 -4.35 -13.09
CA ARG A 39 -30.46 -5.24 -14.21
C ARG A 39 -29.72 -6.57 -14.18
N ILE A 40 -28.71 -6.70 -13.34
CA ILE A 40 -27.85 -7.87 -13.24
C ILE A 40 -28.06 -8.49 -11.85
N PRO A 41 -28.29 -9.79 -11.75
CA PRO A 41 -28.33 -10.48 -10.47
C PRO A 41 -27.06 -10.22 -9.68
N THR A 42 -27.18 -9.82 -8.42
CA THR A 42 -26.06 -9.40 -7.59
C THR A 42 -26.10 -10.13 -6.26
N VAL A 43 -24.93 -10.58 -5.82
CA VAL A 43 -24.68 -11.06 -4.46
C VAL A 43 -23.72 -10.06 -3.80
N GLU A 44 -24.14 -9.46 -2.70
CA GLU A 44 -23.34 -8.53 -1.92
C GLU A 44 -22.85 -9.23 -0.66
N LEU A 45 -21.51 -9.21 -0.45
CA LEU A 45 -20.88 -9.72 0.77
C LEU A 45 -20.75 -8.55 1.75
N VAL A 46 -21.50 -8.59 2.83
CA VAL A 46 -21.58 -7.49 3.81
C VAL A 46 -20.77 -7.75 5.08
N ASP A 47 -20.41 -9.00 5.34
CA ASP A 47 -19.70 -9.37 6.55
C ASP A 47 -18.19 -9.15 6.43
N ILE A 48 -17.59 -8.51 7.43
CA ILE A 48 -16.15 -8.21 7.47
C ILE A 48 -15.50 -9.13 8.49
N TYR A 49 -14.68 -10.10 8.01
CA TYR A 49 -14.00 -11.10 8.86
C TYR A 49 -12.55 -10.78 9.18
N ARG A 50 -11.96 -9.73 8.59
CA ARG A 50 -10.52 -9.44 8.71
C ARG A 50 -10.10 -8.85 10.04
N GLN A 51 -11.01 -8.24 10.78
CA GLN A 51 -10.70 -7.56 12.04
C GLN A 51 -11.63 -8.08 13.14
N SER A 52 -11.15 -7.97 14.38
CA SER A 52 -11.94 -8.37 15.55
C SER A 52 -13.21 -7.54 15.70
N GLU A 53 -14.28 -8.15 16.17
CA GLU A 53 -15.49 -7.45 16.60
C GLU A 53 -15.14 -6.29 17.55
N GLY A 54 -15.76 -5.11 17.33
CA GLY A 54 -15.54 -3.92 18.12
C GLY A 54 -14.30 -3.08 17.75
N SER A 55 -13.73 -3.28 16.55
CA SER A 55 -12.66 -2.41 16.06
C SER A 55 -13.20 -1.02 15.69
N SER A 56 -12.64 0.04 16.31
CA SER A 56 -13.00 1.41 16.00
C SER A 56 -12.57 1.87 14.60
N ILE A 57 -11.66 1.11 13.97
CA ILE A 57 -11.24 1.33 12.58
C ILE A 57 -12.36 0.91 11.62
N ILE A 58 -13.01 -0.23 11.89
CA ILE A 58 -14.13 -0.73 11.09
C ILE A 58 -15.33 0.21 11.22
N GLU A 59 -15.66 0.60 12.45
CA GLU A 59 -16.75 1.56 12.72
C GLU A 59 -16.54 2.86 11.93
N LEU A 60 -15.34 3.43 12.00
CA LEU A 60 -14.99 4.63 11.25
C LEU A 60 -15.11 4.41 9.74
N ALA A 61 -14.60 3.31 9.21
CA ALA A 61 -14.67 3.00 7.79
C ALA A 61 -16.13 2.87 7.32
N HIS A 62 -16.97 2.25 8.13
CA HIS A 62 -18.41 2.09 7.83
C HIS A 62 -19.15 3.43 7.81
N GLU A 63 -18.91 4.31 8.77
CA GLU A 63 -19.49 5.66 8.80
C GLU A 63 -19.03 6.51 7.62
N MET A 64 -17.75 6.46 7.29
CA MET A 64 -17.20 7.15 6.11
C MET A 64 -17.80 6.64 4.79
N LYS A 65 -18.03 5.33 4.68
CA LYS A 65 -18.72 4.72 3.54
C LYS A 65 -20.13 5.26 3.36
N GLN A 66 -20.82 5.57 4.46
CA GLN A 66 -22.16 6.21 4.44
C GLN A 66 -22.11 7.71 4.15
N GLY A 67 -20.93 8.27 3.91
CA GLY A 67 -20.75 9.71 3.61
C GLY A 67 -20.77 10.60 4.85
N SER A 68 -20.69 10.03 6.05
CA SER A 68 -20.63 10.79 7.30
C SER A 68 -19.19 10.80 7.85
N VAL A 69 -18.82 11.96 8.45
CA VAL A 69 -17.58 12.06 9.22
C VAL A 69 -17.98 12.11 10.69
N PRO A 70 -17.68 11.06 11.47
CA PRO A 70 -18.12 11.01 12.86
C PRO A 70 -17.44 12.07 13.72
N ALA A 71 -18.14 12.60 14.71
CA ALA A 71 -17.56 13.52 15.70
C ALA A 71 -16.40 12.86 16.48
N THR A 72 -16.38 11.54 16.53
CA THR A 72 -15.33 10.71 17.17
C THR A 72 -14.08 10.53 16.31
N LEU A 73 -14.00 11.10 15.09
CA LEU A 73 -12.84 10.97 14.20
C LEU A 73 -11.51 11.23 14.92
N THR A 74 -11.45 12.29 15.72
CA THR A 74 -10.24 12.73 16.45
C THR A 74 -10.06 12.04 17.80
N ALA A 75 -10.99 11.18 18.22
CA ALA A 75 -10.90 10.51 19.49
C ALA A 75 -9.80 9.43 19.45
N LYS A 76 -9.05 9.34 20.55
CA LYS A 76 -8.10 8.25 20.77
C LYS A 76 -8.87 7.03 21.25
N THR A 77 -8.72 5.91 20.56
CA THR A 77 -9.31 4.63 20.92
C THR A 77 -8.20 3.60 21.22
N LYS A 78 -8.56 2.35 21.47
CA LYS A 78 -7.60 1.27 21.72
C LYS A 78 -6.73 0.96 20.48
N ASP A 79 -7.33 1.03 19.30
CA ASP A 79 -6.76 0.60 18.01
C ASP A 79 -6.58 1.74 17.00
N ARG A 80 -6.95 2.98 17.36
CA ARG A 80 -6.90 4.14 16.48
C ARG A 80 -6.49 5.41 17.23
N SER A 81 -5.66 6.23 16.58
CA SER A 81 -5.31 7.58 17.03
C SER A 81 -5.33 8.56 15.87
N PHE A 82 -5.76 9.77 16.12
CA PHE A 82 -5.72 10.88 15.16
C PHE A 82 -4.74 11.94 15.66
N ILE A 83 -3.82 12.36 14.80
CA ILE A 83 -2.83 13.40 15.09
C ILE A 83 -3.03 14.53 14.08
N LYS A 84 -3.47 15.69 14.54
CA LYS A 84 -3.59 16.87 13.68
C LYS A 84 -2.19 17.42 13.38
N ALA A 85 -1.85 17.58 12.10
CA ALA A 85 -0.58 18.12 11.65
C ALA A 85 -0.75 18.89 10.33
N THR A 86 0.12 19.88 10.10
CA THR A 86 0.25 20.48 8.76
C THR A 86 1.11 19.60 7.87
N THR A 87 1.06 19.83 6.56
CA THR A 87 1.85 19.05 5.58
C THR A 87 3.34 19.03 5.93
N GLU A 88 3.89 20.15 6.39
CA GLU A 88 5.29 20.29 6.76
C GLU A 88 5.65 19.55 8.06
N GLN A 89 4.65 19.36 8.94
CA GLN A 89 4.82 18.65 10.21
C GLN A 89 4.69 17.13 10.06
N ILE A 90 4.02 16.63 9.00
CA ILE A 90 3.76 15.19 8.82
C ILE A 90 5.05 14.35 8.88
N PRO A 91 6.16 14.68 8.21
CA PRO A 91 7.37 13.85 8.29
C PRO A 91 7.88 13.67 9.72
N LYS A 92 7.90 14.76 10.50
CA LYS A 92 8.33 14.71 11.90
C LYS A 92 7.37 13.90 12.79
N VAL A 93 6.08 14.01 12.54
CA VAL A 93 5.06 13.22 13.25
C VAL A 93 5.22 11.74 12.93
N VAL A 94 5.37 11.39 11.64
CA VAL A 94 5.61 10.00 11.19
C VAL A 94 6.88 9.44 11.85
N GLU A 95 7.98 10.20 11.82
CA GLU A 95 9.25 9.82 12.48
C GLU A 95 9.05 9.53 13.98
N GLN A 96 8.35 10.41 14.70
CA GLN A 96 8.08 10.23 16.14
C GLN A 96 7.22 9.01 16.43
N VAL A 97 6.17 8.78 15.63
CA VAL A 97 5.29 7.61 15.77
C VAL A 97 6.08 6.32 15.51
N LEU A 98 6.88 6.28 14.47
CA LEU A 98 7.72 5.12 14.15
C LEU A 98 8.75 4.85 15.25
N LYS A 99 9.47 5.88 15.72
CA LYS A 99 10.43 5.73 16.83
C LYS A 99 9.75 5.19 18.10
N ALA A 100 8.56 5.69 18.40
CA ALA A 100 7.79 5.21 19.55
C ALA A 100 7.31 3.75 19.40
N ALA A 101 6.96 3.34 18.19
CA ALA A 101 6.57 1.96 17.88
C ALA A 101 7.77 1.01 18.01
N LEU A 102 8.89 1.36 17.38
CA LEU A 102 10.14 0.58 17.42
C LEU A 102 10.69 0.46 18.84
N SER A 103 10.63 1.53 19.64
CA SER A 103 11.05 1.49 21.07
C SER A 103 10.20 0.57 21.94
N LYS A 104 8.98 0.26 21.50
CA LYS A 104 8.10 -0.73 22.15
C LYS A 104 8.28 -2.15 21.64
N GLY A 105 9.29 -2.39 20.78
CA GLY A 105 9.61 -3.70 20.23
C GLY A 105 8.83 -4.09 18.98
N GLN A 106 8.07 -3.18 18.38
CA GLN A 106 7.44 -3.46 17.07
C GLN A 106 8.50 -3.50 15.98
N SER A 107 8.36 -4.44 15.05
CA SER A 107 9.24 -4.52 13.88
C SER A 107 8.80 -3.54 12.78
N ILE A 108 9.74 -2.90 12.10
CA ILE A 108 9.43 -2.09 10.90
C ILE A 108 8.76 -2.93 9.80
N ARG A 109 9.00 -4.23 9.79
CA ARG A 109 8.35 -5.15 8.84
C ARG A 109 6.83 -5.23 9.04
N GLU A 110 6.36 -5.02 10.27
CA GLU A 110 4.93 -5.06 10.65
C GLU A 110 4.24 -3.70 10.49
N ILE A 111 5.00 -2.63 10.22
CA ILE A 111 4.47 -1.28 10.10
C ILE A 111 4.38 -0.89 8.63
N GLN A 112 3.22 -0.35 8.22
CA GLN A 112 3.02 0.22 6.89
C GLN A 112 2.63 1.69 7.00
N VAL A 113 3.33 2.54 6.25
CA VAL A 113 3.02 3.97 6.10
C VAL A 113 2.34 4.18 4.76
N LEU A 114 1.17 4.80 4.75
CA LEU A 114 0.43 5.11 3.55
C LEU A 114 0.41 6.63 3.35
N ALA A 115 0.67 7.09 2.14
CA ALA A 115 0.58 8.50 1.76
C ALA A 115 -0.18 8.64 0.44
N PRO A 116 -1.03 9.67 0.29
CA PRO A 116 -1.88 9.82 -0.91
C PRO A 116 -1.15 10.38 -2.12
N MET A 117 0.09 10.86 -1.97
CA MET A 117 0.88 11.50 -3.02
C MET A 117 2.30 10.95 -3.08
N TYR A 118 2.90 10.95 -4.27
CA TYR A 118 4.30 10.57 -4.45
C TYR A 118 5.26 11.70 -4.04
N ARG A 119 4.99 12.93 -4.47
CA ARG A 119 5.88 14.10 -4.31
C ARG A 119 5.47 14.98 -3.14
N GLY A 120 6.40 15.85 -2.74
CA GLY A 120 6.20 16.81 -1.64
C GLY A 120 6.72 16.30 -0.31
N PRO A 121 6.73 17.15 0.74
CA PRO A 121 7.34 16.81 2.03
C PRO A 121 6.66 15.63 2.74
N ALA A 122 5.36 15.47 2.55
CA ALA A 122 4.58 14.34 3.09
C ALA A 122 4.29 13.26 2.04
N GLY A 123 5.01 13.27 0.90
CA GLY A 123 4.86 12.28 -0.16
C GLY A 123 5.67 11.01 0.09
N ILE A 124 5.33 9.97 -0.65
CA ILE A 124 5.96 8.64 -0.56
C ILE A 124 7.48 8.73 -0.70
N ASP A 125 7.98 9.51 -1.68
CA ASP A 125 9.42 9.60 -1.96
C ASP A 125 10.18 10.18 -0.75
N ALA A 126 9.70 11.27 -0.16
CA ALA A 126 10.33 11.91 0.98
C ALA A 126 10.22 11.05 2.25
N LEU A 127 9.06 10.44 2.49
CA LEU A 127 8.85 9.57 3.65
C LEU A 127 9.69 8.30 3.56
N ASN A 128 9.77 7.64 2.39
CA ASN A 128 10.61 6.46 2.20
C ASN A 128 12.08 6.76 2.49
N LYS A 129 12.61 7.88 1.96
CA LYS A 129 13.99 8.30 2.23
C LYS A 129 14.24 8.55 3.71
N MET A 130 13.35 9.27 4.37
CA MET A 130 13.45 9.54 5.81
C MET A 130 13.40 8.25 6.64
N ILE A 131 12.47 7.35 6.32
CA ILE A 131 12.31 6.07 7.04
C ILE A 131 13.53 5.19 6.81
N GLN A 132 14.02 5.07 5.56
CA GLN A 132 15.23 4.30 5.23
C GLN A 132 16.44 4.79 6.06
N GLU A 133 16.68 6.10 6.10
CA GLU A 133 17.79 6.67 6.90
C GLU A 133 17.62 6.42 8.40
N MET A 134 16.37 6.33 8.89
CA MET A 134 16.10 6.06 10.30
C MET A 134 16.30 4.59 10.69
N VAL A 135 15.86 3.64 9.83
CA VAL A 135 15.82 2.20 10.17
C VAL A 135 16.91 1.38 9.52
N ASN A 136 17.45 1.84 8.41
CA ASN A 136 18.50 1.16 7.62
C ASN A 136 19.58 2.16 7.12
N PRO A 137 20.21 2.95 8.01
CA PRO A 137 21.22 3.93 7.60
C PRO A 137 22.46 3.25 7.02
N ASN A 138 23.18 3.96 6.14
CA ASN A 138 24.48 3.55 5.59
C ASN A 138 25.56 4.59 5.96
N THR A 139 25.67 4.89 7.25
CA THR A 139 26.55 5.97 7.76
C THR A 139 28.03 5.67 7.59
N ASP A 140 28.44 4.42 7.60
CA ASP A 140 29.80 3.95 7.43
C ASP A 140 30.14 3.52 5.99
N GLY A 141 29.18 3.58 5.08
CA GLY A 141 29.33 3.19 3.67
C GLY A 141 29.57 1.68 3.45
N THR A 142 29.37 0.86 4.47
CA THR A 142 29.65 -0.58 4.37
C THR A 142 28.47 -1.37 3.76
N ARG A 143 27.26 -0.83 3.83
CA ARG A 143 26.07 -1.48 3.24
C ARG A 143 26.11 -1.39 1.73
N LYS A 144 25.91 -2.54 1.09
CA LYS A 144 25.79 -2.58 -0.36
C LYS A 144 24.45 -1.92 -0.75
N GLU A 145 24.51 -0.95 -1.64
CA GLU A 145 23.34 -0.23 -2.16
C GLU A 145 23.43 -0.07 -3.67
N THR A 146 22.28 0.10 -4.31
CA THR A 146 22.16 0.39 -5.74
C THR A 146 21.02 1.37 -5.99
N THR A 147 21.06 2.05 -7.14
CA THR A 147 20.09 3.07 -7.51
C THR A 147 19.30 2.64 -8.73
N PHE A 148 17.96 2.63 -8.62
CA PHE A 148 17.06 2.47 -9.74
C PHE A 148 16.17 3.71 -9.87
N GLY A 149 16.32 4.45 -10.97
CA GLY A 149 15.71 5.77 -11.12
C GLY A 149 16.20 6.73 -10.04
N ASP A 150 15.28 7.31 -9.28
CA ASP A 150 15.58 8.24 -8.19
C ASP A 150 15.61 7.55 -6.81
N THR A 151 15.46 6.22 -6.76
CA THR A 151 15.37 5.46 -5.51
C THR A 151 16.66 4.70 -5.25
N ILE A 152 17.18 4.84 -4.04
CA ILE A 152 18.31 4.06 -3.53
C ILE A 152 17.76 2.86 -2.75
N TYR A 153 18.21 1.68 -3.11
CA TYR A 153 17.89 0.43 -2.41
C TYR A 153 19.14 -0.08 -1.68
N ARG A 154 18.95 -0.54 -0.44
CA ARG A 154 20.00 -1.09 0.43
C ARG A 154 19.63 -2.51 0.86
N ILE A 155 20.62 -3.35 1.09
CA ILE A 155 20.39 -4.65 1.74
C ILE A 155 19.73 -4.39 3.10
N GLY A 156 18.62 -5.10 3.36
CA GLY A 156 17.77 -4.92 4.55
C GLY A 156 16.58 -3.98 4.36
N ASP A 157 16.43 -3.36 3.19
CA ASP A 157 15.25 -2.55 2.90
C ASP A 157 14.00 -3.41 2.76
N LYS A 158 12.92 -2.96 3.37
CA LYS A 158 11.58 -3.48 3.11
C LYS A 158 11.06 -2.91 1.79
N VAL A 159 10.62 -3.75 0.90
CA VAL A 159 10.12 -3.38 -0.43
C VAL A 159 8.73 -3.93 -0.69
N LEU A 160 8.02 -3.28 -1.61
CA LEU A 160 6.68 -3.66 -2.05
C LEU A 160 6.71 -3.94 -3.55
N GLN A 161 6.18 -5.09 -3.94
CA GLN A 161 5.98 -5.41 -5.35
C GLN A 161 4.81 -4.61 -5.92
N LEU A 162 5.03 -3.90 -7.01
CA LEU A 162 4.00 -3.05 -7.65
C LEU A 162 3.36 -3.68 -8.88
N VAL A 163 3.96 -4.72 -9.44
CA VAL A 163 3.51 -5.38 -10.68
C VAL A 163 3.50 -6.89 -10.47
N ASN A 164 2.45 -7.56 -10.96
CA ASN A 164 2.40 -9.03 -10.91
C ASN A 164 3.53 -9.64 -11.72
N GLN A 165 4.19 -10.62 -11.14
CA GLN A 165 5.26 -11.43 -11.75
C GLN A 165 4.96 -12.92 -11.54
N PRO A 166 4.01 -13.49 -12.30
CA PRO A 166 3.51 -14.85 -12.07
C PRO A 166 4.59 -15.93 -12.20
N GLU A 167 5.58 -15.71 -13.06
CA GLU A 167 6.69 -16.66 -13.27
C GLU A 167 7.50 -16.89 -11.98
N SER A 168 7.55 -15.87 -11.11
CA SER A 168 8.24 -15.93 -9.82
C SER A 168 7.28 -16.14 -8.64
N ASN A 169 5.98 -16.35 -8.93
CA ASN A 169 4.91 -16.43 -7.93
C ASN A 169 4.88 -15.23 -6.98
N VAL A 170 5.14 -14.03 -7.52
CA VAL A 170 5.12 -12.76 -6.79
C VAL A 170 4.06 -11.84 -7.40
N PHE A 171 3.26 -11.22 -6.54
CA PHE A 171 2.11 -10.44 -6.98
C PHE A 171 2.16 -9.01 -6.47
N ASN A 172 1.40 -8.14 -7.11
CA ASN A 172 1.22 -6.75 -6.65
C ASN A 172 0.66 -6.73 -5.22
N GLY A 173 1.36 -6.04 -4.34
CA GLY A 173 1.05 -5.97 -2.92
C GLY A 173 1.91 -6.88 -2.04
N ASP A 174 2.65 -7.81 -2.62
CA ASP A 174 3.58 -8.64 -1.85
C ASP A 174 4.72 -7.79 -1.29
N MET A 175 5.09 -8.07 -0.06
CA MET A 175 6.19 -7.40 0.64
C MET A 175 7.37 -8.35 0.80
N GLY A 176 8.56 -7.81 0.62
CA GLY A 176 9.80 -8.54 0.78
C GLY A 176 10.91 -7.68 1.39
N GLU A 177 12.07 -8.27 1.52
CA GLU A 177 13.30 -7.61 1.97
C GLU A 177 14.39 -7.76 0.94
N VAL A 178 15.16 -6.71 0.70
CA VAL A 178 16.36 -6.76 -0.14
C VAL A 178 17.43 -7.56 0.58
N VAL A 179 17.74 -8.76 0.09
CA VAL A 179 18.71 -9.67 0.72
C VAL A 179 20.05 -9.66 0.03
N ALA A 180 20.10 -9.33 -1.27
CA ALA A 180 21.36 -9.19 -2.00
C ALA A 180 21.25 -8.17 -3.13
N ILE A 181 22.41 -7.55 -3.45
CA ILE A 181 22.58 -6.64 -4.58
C ILE A 181 23.83 -7.09 -5.34
N PHE A 182 23.68 -7.36 -6.64
CA PHE A 182 24.77 -7.73 -7.53
C PHE A 182 25.01 -6.61 -8.53
N ARG A 183 26.26 -6.22 -8.70
CA ARG A 183 26.68 -5.28 -9.73
C ARG A 183 26.72 -5.95 -11.10
N ALA A 184 26.70 -5.17 -12.18
CA ALA A 184 26.73 -5.69 -13.55
C ALA A 184 27.89 -6.64 -13.85
N ASN A 185 29.06 -6.45 -13.23
CA ASN A 185 30.22 -7.34 -13.36
C ASN A 185 30.12 -8.64 -12.56
N GLU A 186 29.17 -8.73 -11.65
CA GLU A 186 28.91 -9.93 -10.79
C GLU A 186 27.81 -10.84 -11.36
N THR A 187 27.17 -10.42 -12.46
CA THR A 187 26.04 -11.17 -13.07
C THR A 187 26.36 -11.66 -14.48
N VAL A 188 25.78 -12.78 -14.88
CA VAL A 188 25.95 -13.36 -16.22
C VAL A 188 25.39 -12.43 -17.30
N GLU A 189 24.28 -11.77 -16.99
CA GLU A 189 23.58 -10.86 -17.92
C GLU A 189 24.24 -9.47 -18.01
N LYS A 190 25.31 -9.21 -17.24
CA LYS A 190 25.99 -7.91 -17.13
C LYS A 190 25.03 -6.77 -16.79
N LYS A 191 24.03 -7.05 -15.95
CA LYS A 191 23.08 -6.08 -15.43
C LYS A 191 23.12 -6.08 -13.91
N GLU A 192 22.87 -4.91 -13.32
CA GLU A 192 22.63 -4.84 -11.87
C GLU A 192 21.38 -5.64 -11.51
N MET A 193 21.46 -6.39 -10.42
CA MET A 193 20.38 -7.25 -9.96
C MET A 193 20.17 -7.07 -8.46
N LEU A 194 18.91 -6.93 -8.08
CA LEU A 194 18.45 -6.85 -6.70
C LEU A 194 17.66 -8.12 -6.41
N VAL A 195 18.02 -8.81 -5.32
CA VAL A 195 17.33 -10.02 -4.87
C VAL A 195 16.49 -9.69 -3.65
N VAL A 196 15.23 -10.09 -3.72
CA VAL A 196 14.23 -9.89 -2.68
C VAL A 196 13.76 -11.26 -2.17
N SER A 197 13.61 -11.37 -0.87
CA SER A 197 13.07 -12.55 -0.18
C SER A 197 11.76 -12.22 0.49
#